data_9d8a1878f20ffdd220564d722d7af230
#
_entry.id   9d8a1878f20ffdd220564d722d7af230
#
_cell.length_a   1.000
_cell.length_b   1.000
_cell.length_c   1.000
_cell.angle_alpha   90.00
_cell.angle_beta   90.00
_cell.angle_gamma   90.00
#
_symmetry.space_group_name_H-M   'P 1'
#
loop_
_entity.id
_entity.type
_entity.pdbx_description
1 polymer ?
#
loop_
_entity_poly.entity_id
_entity_poly.type
_entity_poly.pdbx_seq_one_letter_code
_entity_poly.pdbx_strand_id
1 'polypeptide(L)'
;TVTSMGAKAVMTRSDHQSGTDRIAEALEKIGGNFDVVVNIQGDEPFIQKSQIETVVACFNEADAQIATLGKKFATIEEAKNPNSPKIILDNRSYAMYFTRTLAPYIRGKEESQWLNVYPFLKHIGLYAYRTEVLREVTKLPQSPLELAEGLEQLRWLQNGYKIKVGLTEVETVGIDTPEDLQRAELFLTQQSKND
;
A
#
# COMPACT_ATOMS: atom_id res chain seq x y z
N THR A 1 5.51 -18.50 18.75
CA THR A 1 6.55 -17.43 18.53
C THR A 1 5.97 -16.05 18.86
N VAL A 2 4.89 -15.58 18.20
CA VAL A 2 4.34 -14.23 18.41
C VAL A 2 3.93 -13.95 19.86
N THR A 3 3.23 -14.90 20.49
CA THR A 3 2.81 -14.77 21.90
C THR A 3 3.97 -14.81 22.89
N SER A 4 5.04 -15.53 22.56
CA SER A 4 6.26 -15.55 23.42
C SER A 4 7.04 -14.22 23.36
N MET A 5 6.75 -13.36 22.37
CA MET A 5 7.30 -12.01 22.24
C MET A 5 6.39 -10.95 22.91
N GLY A 6 5.33 -11.35 23.58
CA GLY A 6 4.40 -10.45 24.26
C GLY A 6 3.31 -9.84 23.35
N ALA A 7 3.28 -10.21 22.07
CA ALA A 7 2.26 -9.75 21.14
C ALA A 7 1.03 -10.68 21.16
N LYS A 8 -0.13 -10.14 20.76
CA LYS A 8 -1.37 -10.92 20.62
C LYS A 8 -1.37 -11.65 19.29
N ALA A 9 -1.75 -12.92 19.28
CA ALA A 9 -1.97 -13.71 18.07
C ALA A 9 -3.44 -14.13 17.99
N VAL A 10 -4.03 -13.96 16.82
CA VAL A 10 -5.42 -14.33 16.54
C VAL A 10 -5.45 -15.21 15.30
N MET A 11 -6.03 -16.39 15.44
CA MET A 11 -6.25 -17.29 14.30
C MET A 11 -7.50 -16.84 13.53
N THR A 12 -7.36 -16.71 12.23
CA THR A 12 -8.45 -16.40 11.29
C THR A 12 -8.72 -17.59 10.36
N ARG A 13 -9.86 -17.57 9.68
CA ARG A 13 -10.22 -18.62 8.72
C ARG A 13 -9.14 -18.70 7.61
N SER A 14 -9.01 -19.89 7.03
CA SER A 14 -8.04 -20.14 5.96
C SER A 14 -8.55 -19.76 4.56
N ASP A 15 -9.86 -19.53 4.41
CA ASP A 15 -10.58 -19.31 3.15
C ASP A 15 -10.70 -17.84 2.73
N HIS A 16 -10.07 -16.91 3.45
CA HIS A 16 -10.03 -15.50 3.07
C HIS A 16 -9.35 -15.29 1.72
N GLN A 17 -9.98 -14.48 0.87
CA GLN A 17 -9.49 -14.18 -0.49
C GLN A 17 -8.41 -13.09 -0.49
N SER A 18 -8.37 -12.25 0.55
CA SER A 18 -7.42 -11.15 0.67
C SER A 18 -6.89 -10.95 2.10
N GLY A 19 -5.78 -10.22 2.22
CA GLY A 19 -5.28 -9.75 3.51
C GLY A 19 -6.26 -8.80 4.20
N THR A 20 -7.02 -8.03 3.43
CA THR A 20 -8.04 -7.10 3.91
C THR A 20 -9.18 -7.83 4.63
N ASP A 21 -9.68 -8.92 4.06
CA ASP A 21 -10.70 -9.76 4.70
C ASP A 21 -10.19 -10.36 6.01
N ARG A 22 -8.93 -10.78 6.01
CA ARG A 22 -8.28 -11.39 7.18
C ARG A 22 -8.15 -10.42 8.34
N ILE A 23 -7.73 -9.17 8.10
CA ILE A 23 -7.62 -8.18 9.17
C ILE A 23 -8.98 -7.74 9.70
N ALA A 24 -10.03 -7.73 8.87
CA ALA A 24 -11.39 -7.44 9.33
C ALA A 24 -11.88 -8.51 10.31
N GLU A 25 -11.68 -9.80 10.01
CA GLU A 25 -12.02 -10.88 10.96
C GLU A 25 -11.17 -10.80 12.23
N ALA A 26 -9.87 -10.52 12.10
CA ALA A 26 -8.99 -10.37 13.26
C ALA A 26 -9.45 -9.22 14.19
N LEU A 27 -9.85 -8.09 13.59
CA LEU A 27 -10.40 -6.95 14.33
C LEU A 27 -11.66 -7.32 15.11
N GLU A 28 -12.59 -8.05 14.50
CA GLU A 28 -13.82 -8.50 15.16
C GLU A 28 -13.53 -9.44 16.35
N LYS A 29 -12.58 -10.37 16.18
CA LYS A 29 -12.17 -11.30 17.23
C LYS A 29 -11.44 -10.65 18.40
N ILE A 30 -10.60 -9.64 18.10
CA ILE A 30 -9.88 -8.89 19.14
C ILE A 30 -10.84 -8.03 19.93
N GLY A 31 -11.87 -7.49 19.28
CA GLY A 31 -12.80 -6.52 19.86
C GLY A 31 -12.08 -5.19 20.17
N GLY A 32 -12.81 -4.28 20.80
CA GLY A 32 -12.30 -2.95 21.14
C GLY A 32 -12.84 -1.87 20.22
N ASN A 33 -12.56 -0.63 20.59
CA ASN A 33 -12.97 0.56 19.84
C ASN A 33 -11.72 1.22 19.25
N PHE A 34 -11.53 1.05 17.96
CA PHE A 34 -10.41 1.61 17.21
C PHE A 34 -10.95 2.53 16.12
N ASP A 35 -10.39 3.72 15.97
CA ASP A 35 -10.77 4.65 14.91
C ASP A 35 -10.14 4.25 13.56
N VAL A 36 -8.90 3.75 13.62
CA VAL A 36 -8.10 3.39 12.44
C VAL A 36 -7.44 2.02 12.63
N VAL A 37 -7.42 1.22 11.58
CA VAL A 37 -6.73 -0.07 11.50
C VAL A 37 -5.63 0.04 10.44
N VAL A 38 -4.39 -0.27 10.81
CA VAL A 38 -3.25 -0.34 9.88
C VAL A 38 -2.98 -1.79 9.54
N ASN A 39 -2.96 -2.10 8.24
CA ASN A 39 -2.61 -3.41 7.71
C ASN A 39 -1.13 -3.44 7.34
N ILE A 40 -0.34 -4.14 8.13
CA ILE A 40 1.08 -4.43 7.84
C ILE A 40 1.15 -5.87 7.39
N GLN A 41 1.57 -6.08 6.14
CA GLN A 41 1.72 -7.41 5.55
C GLN A 41 2.93 -8.14 6.18
N GLY A 42 2.81 -9.46 6.35
CA GLY A 42 3.88 -10.26 6.95
C GLY A 42 5.12 -10.44 6.07
N ASP A 43 5.00 -10.17 4.79
CA ASP A 43 6.04 -10.16 3.76
C ASP A 43 6.75 -8.80 3.62
N GLU A 44 6.38 -7.81 4.43
CA GLU A 44 6.98 -6.46 4.49
C GLU A 44 7.75 -6.23 5.81
N PRO A 45 8.83 -6.99 6.08
CA PRO A 45 9.50 -6.94 7.38
C PRO A 45 10.28 -5.63 7.64
N PHE A 46 10.47 -4.80 6.62
CA PHE A 46 11.24 -3.56 6.69
C PHE A 46 10.40 -2.29 6.80
N ILE A 47 9.11 -2.44 7.13
CA ILE A 47 8.24 -1.29 7.42
C ILE A 47 8.86 -0.45 8.54
N GLN A 48 9.05 0.83 8.28
CA GLN A 48 9.59 1.78 9.25
C GLN A 48 8.47 2.51 9.99
N LYS A 49 8.76 2.92 11.22
CA LYS A 49 7.84 3.70 12.06
C LYS A 49 7.33 4.95 11.33
N SER A 50 8.20 5.65 10.59
CA SER A 50 7.84 6.85 9.82
C SER A 50 6.77 6.59 8.76
N GLN A 51 6.75 5.40 8.15
CA GLN A 51 5.72 5.02 7.18
C GLN A 51 4.37 4.81 7.87
N ILE A 52 4.36 4.16 9.03
CA ILE A 52 3.14 3.98 9.84
C ILE A 52 2.60 5.34 10.29
N GLU A 53 3.47 6.22 10.77
CA GLU A 53 3.08 7.58 11.18
C GLU A 53 2.52 8.38 9.99
N THR A 54 3.13 8.28 8.81
CA THR A 54 2.67 8.96 7.60
C THR A 54 1.29 8.46 7.15
N VAL A 55 1.06 7.15 7.11
CA VAL A 55 -0.24 6.61 6.70
C VAL A 55 -1.34 6.94 7.70
N VAL A 56 -1.04 6.92 9.00
CA VAL A 56 -1.99 7.32 10.05
C VAL A 56 -2.30 8.82 10.00
N ALA A 57 -1.30 9.66 9.74
CA ALA A 57 -1.49 11.11 9.61
C ALA A 57 -2.45 11.51 8.47
N CYS A 58 -2.66 10.66 7.47
CA CYS A 58 -3.65 10.87 6.42
C CYS A 58 -5.07 11.07 6.96
N PHE A 59 -5.39 10.46 8.12
CA PHE A 59 -6.71 10.55 8.76
C PHE A 59 -6.96 11.84 9.54
N ASN A 60 -5.98 12.75 9.60
CA ASN A 60 -6.21 14.13 10.04
C ASN A 60 -7.17 14.87 9.09
N GLU A 61 -7.28 14.42 7.85
CA GLU A 61 -8.32 14.85 6.93
C GLU A 61 -9.61 14.05 7.15
N ALA A 62 -10.71 14.77 7.41
CA ALA A 62 -12.00 14.16 7.71
C ALA A 62 -12.53 13.27 6.58
N ASP A 63 -12.22 13.61 5.33
CA ASP A 63 -12.64 12.88 4.12
C ASP A 63 -11.85 11.59 3.88
N ALA A 64 -10.73 11.37 4.57
CA ALA A 64 -9.91 10.18 4.39
C ALA A 64 -10.61 8.96 4.96
N GLN A 65 -11.00 8.03 4.10
CA GLN A 65 -11.66 6.77 4.43
C GLN A 65 -10.67 5.62 4.48
N ILE A 66 -9.76 5.58 3.51
CA ILE A 66 -8.66 4.66 3.35
C ILE A 66 -7.40 5.48 3.13
N ALA A 67 -6.26 5.01 3.58
CA ALA A 67 -4.97 5.62 3.31
C ALA A 67 -3.96 4.59 2.83
N THR A 68 -3.02 5.04 2.00
CA THR A 68 -1.87 4.27 1.54
C THR A 68 -0.67 5.19 1.33
N LEU A 69 0.45 4.64 0.88
CA LEU A 69 1.66 5.42 0.65
C LEU A 69 2.06 5.41 -0.82
N GLY A 70 2.71 6.51 -1.22
CA GLY A 70 3.34 6.64 -2.52
C GLY A 70 4.78 7.14 -2.40
N LYS A 71 5.66 6.64 -3.27
CA LYS A 71 7.05 7.07 -3.38
C LYS A 71 7.33 7.51 -4.82
N LYS A 72 8.13 8.56 -5.01
CA LYS A 72 8.57 8.94 -6.35
C LYS A 72 9.46 7.86 -6.95
N PHE A 73 9.25 7.53 -8.22
CA PHE A 73 10.20 6.70 -8.96
C PHE A 73 11.51 7.43 -9.16
N ALA A 74 12.63 6.70 -9.05
CA ALA A 74 13.96 7.24 -9.29
C ALA A 74 14.32 7.19 -10.80
N THR A 75 13.85 6.15 -11.52
CA THR A 75 14.16 5.96 -12.94
C THR A 75 12.90 5.65 -13.74
N ILE A 76 12.96 5.92 -15.04
CA ILE A 76 11.85 5.62 -15.96
C ILE A 76 11.69 4.10 -16.15
N GLU A 77 12.78 3.36 -16.08
CA GLU A 77 12.80 1.89 -16.15
C GLU A 77 12.01 1.27 -14.99
N GLU A 78 12.22 1.77 -13.77
CA GLU A 78 11.41 1.35 -12.63
C GLU A 78 9.92 1.69 -12.82
N ALA A 79 9.64 2.89 -13.33
CA ALA A 79 8.27 3.31 -13.57
C ALA A 79 7.57 2.50 -14.68
N LYS A 80 8.30 1.90 -15.60
CA LYS A 80 7.76 1.00 -16.64
C LYS A 80 7.47 -0.41 -16.14
N ASN A 81 8.04 -0.81 -15.00
CA ASN A 81 7.84 -2.14 -14.46
C ASN A 81 6.37 -2.35 -14.04
N PRO A 82 5.64 -3.29 -14.64
CA PRO A 82 4.24 -3.55 -14.31
C PRO A 82 4.05 -4.11 -12.89
N ASN A 83 5.10 -4.67 -12.28
CA ASN A 83 5.07 -5.16 -10.90
C ASN A 83 5.19 -4.03 -9.87
N SER A 84 5.48 -2.81 -10.31
CA SER A 84 5.46 -1.60 -9.50
C SER A 84 4.27 -0.71 -9.89
N PRO A 85 3.08 -0.88 -9.29
CA PRO A 85 1.90 -0.10 -9.65
C PRO A 85 2.13 1.40 -9.45
N LYS A 86 1.55 2.21 -10.33
CA LYS A 86 1.59 3.67 -10.29
C LYS A 86 0.33 4.21 -9.66
N ILE A 87 0.45 5.36 -9.02
CA ILE A 87 -0.68 6.09 -8.45
C ILE A 87 -0.81 7.42 -9.19
N ILE A 88 -2.01 7.73 -9.64
CA ILE A 88 -2.37 9.05 -10.16
C ILE A 88 -3.18 9.76 -9.08
N LEU A 89 -2.75 10.97 -8.71
CA LEU A 89 -3.33 11.74 -7.62
C LEU A 89 -4.12 12.96 -8.13
N ASP A 90 -5.12 13.34 -7.36
CA ASP A 90 -5.70 14.67 -7.43
C ASP A 90 -4.84 15.72 -6.68
N ASN A 91 -5.24 16.99 -6.75
CA ASN A 91 -4.52 18.10 -6.10
C ASN A 91 -4.56 18.05 -4.56
N ARG A 92 -5.41 17.21 -3.99
CA ARG A 92 -5.53 16.97 -2.54
C ARG A 92 -4.81 15.69 -2.09
N SER A 93 -4.03 15.07 -2.98
CA SER A 93 -3.35 13.78 -2.74
C SER A 93 -4.32 12.62 -2.47
N TYR A 94 -5.51 12.63 -3.08
CA TYR A 94 -6.35 11.44 -3.16
C TYR A 94 -6.06 10.68 -4.45
N ALA A 95 -6.07 9.36 -4.36
CA ALA A 95 -5.88 8.52 -5.53
C ALA A 95 -7.06 8.66 -6.49
N MET A 96 -6.76 9.03 -7.73
CA MET A 96 -7.69 8.99 -8.86
C MET A 96 -7.69 7.63 -9.53
N TYR A 97 -6.51 7.00 -9.61
CA TYR A 97 -6.35 5.69 -10.24
C TYR A 97 -5.05 5.00 -9.81
N PHE A 98 -5.06 3.67 -9.81
CA PHE A 98 -3.87 2.83 -9.71
C PHE A 98 -3.74 2.01 -10.98
N THR A 99 -2.52 1.86 -11.52
CA THR A 99 -2.30 1.13 -12.75
C THR A 99 -0.90 0.49 -12.82
N ARG A 100 -0.83 -0.64 -13.52
CA ARG A 100 0.45 -1.29 -13.84
C ARG A 100 1.14 -0.64 -15.05
N THR A 101 0.37 0.05 -15.90
CA THR A 101 0.88 0.79 -17.05
C THR A 101 1.55 2.09 -16.60
N LEU A 102 2.59 2.54 -17.35
CA LEU A 102 3.17 3.87 -17.17
C LEU A 102 2.15 4.95 -17.55
N ALA A 103 1.67 5.69 -16.57
CA ALA A 103 0.67 6.74 -16.71
C ALA A 103 0.95 7.90 -15.74
N PRO A 104 0.68 9.18 -16.12
CA PRO A 104 0.10 9.62 -17.38
C PRO A 104 1.09 9.59 -18.55
N TYR A 105 0.58 9.65 -19.78
CA TYR A 105 1.40 9.89 -20.97
C TYR A 105 1.81 11.37 -21.04
N ILE A 106 3.09 11.63 -21.24
CA ILE A 106 3.60 13.01 -21.33
C ILE A 106 3.70 13.43 -22.82
N ARG A 107 2.69 14.14 -23.29
CA ARG A 107 2.60 14.57 -24.67
C ARG A 107 3.73 15.55 -25.02
N GLY A 108 4.39 15.31 -26.17
CA GLY A 108 5.38 16.21 -26.71
C GLY A 108 6.75 16.17 -26.04
N LYS A 109 7.02 15.12 -25.26
CA LYS A 109 8.33 14.87 -24.65
C LYS A 109 8.78 13.44 -24.93
N GLU A 110 10.07 13.28 -25.13
CA GLU A 110 10.71 11.97 -25.16
C GLU A 110 10.57 11.29 -23.78
N GLU A 111 10.41 9.98 -23.78
CA GLU A 111 10.16 9.20 -22.55
C GLU A 111 11.26 9.41 -21.51
N SER A 112 12.52 9.54 -21.93
CA SER A 112 13.66 9.84 -21.05
C SER A 112 13.55 11.16 -20.27
N GLN A 113 12.65 12.04 -20.68
CA GLN A 113 12.42 13.34 -20.05
C GLN A 113 11.19 13.34 -19.11
N TRP A 114 10.42 12.27 -19.07
CA TRP A 114 9.12 12.25 -18.41
C TRP A 114 9.21 12.51 -16.90
N LEU A 115 10.21 11.93 -16.22
CA LEU A 115 10.42 12.15 -14.77
C LEU A 115 10.78 13.61 -14.43
N ASN A 116 11.33 14.36 -15.38
CA ASN A 116 11.62 15.79 -15.19
C ASN A 116 10.35 16.65 -15.29
N VAL A 117 9.30 16.13 -15.91
CA VAL A 117 8.05 16.86 -16.16
C VAL A 117 6.96 16.49 -15.14
N TYR A 118 6.90 15.21 -14.76
CA TYR A 118 5.85 14.69 -13.87
C TYR A 118 6.43 13.72 -12.84
N PRO A 119 6.09 13.89 -11.56
CA PRO A 119 6.56 13.00 -10.50
C PRO A 119 5.72 11.72 -10.48
N PHE A 120 6.10 10.72 -11.28
CA PHE A 120 5.45 9.42 -11.23
C PHE A 120 5.61 8.80 -9.85
N LEU A 121 4.50 8.29 -9.29
CA LEU A 121 4.47 7.72 -7.95
C LEU A 121 4.30 6.21 -8.01
N LYS A 122 5.19 5.49 -7.34
CA LYS A 122 5.10 4.07 -7.02
C LYS A 122 4.16 3.88 -5.84
N HIS A 123 3.25 2.96 -5.95
CA HIS A 123 2.43 2.52 -4.83
C HIS A 123 3.25 1.69 -3.84
N ILE A 124 3.14 2.01 -2.56
CA ILE A 124 3.68 1.22 -1.44
C ILE A 124 2.50 0.55 -0.73
N GLY A 125 2.52 -0.78 -0.64
CA GLY A 125 1.40 -1.64 -0.23
C GLY A 125 0.97 -1.55 1.24
N LEU A 126 1.37 -0.51 1.98
CA LEU A 126 0.91 -0.26 3.34
C LEU A 126 -0.45 0.44 3.31
N TYR A 127 -1.46 -0.15 3.95
CA TYR A 127 -2.80 0.40 4.01
C TYR A 127 -3.27 0.67 5.43
N ALA A 128 -4.07 1.72 5.57
CA ALA A 128 -4.83 1.98 6.78
C ALA A 128 -6.28 2.33 6.41
N TYR A 129 -7.21 2.05 7.32
CA TYR A 129 -8.65 2.19 7.09
C TYR A 129 -9.30 2.80 8.32
N ARG A 130 -10.35 3.64 8.12
CA ARG A 130 -11.31 3.83 9.20
C ARG A 130 -11.98 2.49 9.48
N THR A 131 -12.21 2.21 10.74
CA THR A 131 -12.69 0.87 11.19
C THR A 131 -14.01 0.49 10.52
N GLU A 132 -14.95 1.41 10.41
CA GLU A 132 -16.22 1.20 9.72
C GLU A 132 -16.03 0.93 8.22
N VAL A 133 -15.13 1.67 7.56
CA VAL A 133 -14.83 1.49 6.14
C VAL A 133 -14.19 0.13 5.86
N LEU A 134 -13.29 -0.35 6.74
CA LEU A 134 -12.74 -1.70 6.61
C LEU A 134 -13.86 -2.77 6.57
N ARG A 135 -14.86 -2.66 7.46
CA ARG A 135 -16.01 -3.58 7.50
C ARG A 135 -16.91 -3.50 6.27
N GLU A 136 -16.93 -2.35 5.60
CA GLU A 136 -17.72 -2.15 4.38
C GLU A 136 -17.01 -2.70 3.16
N VAL A 137 -15.72 -2.37 2.96
CA VAL A 137 -14.98 -2.73 1.75
C VAL A 137 -14.78 -4.25 1.61
N THR A 138 -14.71 -5.00 2.72
CA THR A 138 -14.63 -6.46 2.71
C THR A 138 -15.93 -7.15 2.24
N LYS A 139 -17.04 -6.42 2.18
CA LYS A 139 -18.33 -6.95 1.66
C LYS A 139 -18.53 -6.68 0.17
N LEU A 140 -17.65 -5.89 -0.45
CA LEU A 140 -17.76 -5.54 -1.85
C LEU A 140 -17.38 -6.74 -2.74
N PRO A 141 -18.15 -7.02 -3.78
CA PRO A 141 -17.75 -8.01 -4.79
C PRO A 141 -16.54 -7.49 -5.56
N GLN A 142 -15.74 -8.42 -6.11
CA GLN A 142 -14.65 -8.05 -7.01
C GLN A 142 -15.16 -7.20 -8.17
N SER A 143 -14.36 -6.22 -8.56
CA SER A 143 -14.75 -5.25 -9.58
C SER A 143 -13.99 -5.46 -10.89
N PRO A 144 -14.54 -5.03 -12.05
CA PRO A 144 -13.90 -5.21 -13.35
C PRO A 144 -12.48 -4.63 -13.43
N LEU A 145 -12.23 -3.45 -12.85
CA LEU A 145 -10.87 -2.85 -12.86
C LEU A 145 -9.90 -3.62 -11.96
N GLU A 146 -10.37 -4.06 -10.80
CA GLU A 146 -9.57 -4.92 -9.92
C GLU A 146 -9.12 -6.19 -10.64
N LEU A 147 -10.04 -6.87 -11.32
CA LEU A 147 -9.74 -8.10 -12.05
C LEU A 147 -8.79 -7.85 -13.24
N ALA A 148 -8.96 -6.72 -13.93
CA ALA A 148 -8.13 -6.37 -15.09
C ALA A 148 -6.69 -6.04 -14.69
N GLU A 149 -6.50 -5.23 -13.65
CA GLU A 149 -5.18 -4.79 -13.19
C GLU A 149 -4.59 -5.72 -12.12
N GLY A 150 -5.39 -6.60 -11.49
CA GLY A 150 -4.98 -7.39 -10.33
C GLY A 150 -4.61 -6.50 -9.15
N LEU A 151 -5.41 -5.45 -8.90
CA LEU A 151 -5.19 -4.44 -7.86
C LEU A 151 -6.47 -4.26 -7.04
N GLU A 152 -6.50 -4.80 -5.81
CA GLU A 152 -7.69 -4.80 -4.93
C GLU A 152 -8.24 -3.40 -4.68
N GLN A 153 -7.39 -2.39 -4.52
CA GLN A 153 -7.79 -1.01 -4.23
C GLN A 153 -8.63 -0.36 -5.34
N LEU A 154 -8.62 -0.89 -6.55
CA LEU A 154 -9.49 -0.45 -7.64
C LEU A 154 -10.95 -0.80 -7.37
N ARG A 155 -11.23 -1.89 -6.63
CA ARG A 155 -12.57 -2.23 -6.15
C ARG A 155 -13.13 -1.08 -5.31
N TRP A 156 -12.32 -0.57 -4.39
CA TRP A 156 -12.74 0.50 -3.49
C TRP A 156 -12.98 1.80 -4.26
N LEU A 157 -12.07 2.18 -5.16
CA LEU A 157 -12.23 3.38 -6.00
C LEU A 157 -13.47 3.30 -6.88
N GLN A 158 -13.74 2.13 -7.52
CA GLN A 158 -14.95 1.94 -8.34
C GLN A 158 -16.24 2.04 -7.53
N ASN A 159 -16.20 1.76 -6.23
CA ASN A 159 -17.34 1.91 -5.33
C ASN A 159 -17.37 3.28 -4.62
N GLY A 160 -16.54 4.24 -5.04
CA GLY A 160 -16.59 5.62 -4.59
C GLY A 160 -15.86 5.91 -3.27
N TYR A 161 -15.09 4.95 -2.73
CA TYR A 161 -14.26 5.20 -1.55
C TYR A 161 -13.07 6.08 -1.90
N LYS A 162 -12.72 6.97 -0.98
CA LYS A 162 -11.59 7.89 -1.11
C LYS A 162 -10.35 7.32 -0.45
N ILE A 163 -9.27 7.20 -1.23
CA ILE A 163 -7.98 6.72 -0.77
C ILE A 163 -7.01 7.89 -0.71
N LYS A 164 -6.67 8.33 0.49
CA LYS A 164 -5.65 9.36 0.72
C LYS A 164 -4.26 8.75 0.57
N VAL A 165 -3.33 9.45 -0.06
CA VAL A 165 -1.97 8.97 -0.28
C VAL A 165 -0.98 9.85 0.47
N GLY A 166 -0.28 9.27 1.44
CA GLY A 166 0.88 9.87 2.10
C GLY A 166 2.14 9.64 1.25
N LEU A 167 3.02 10.64 1.20
CA LEU A 167 4.31 10.49 0.50
C LEU A 167 5.39 9.99 1.46
N THR A 168 6.22 9.06 1.00
CA THR A 168 7.37 8.53 1.73
C THR A 168 8.60 8.50 0.83
N GLU A 169 9.77 8.69 1.42
CA GLU A 169 11.05 8.44 0.73
C GLU A 169 11.60 7.03 1.04
N VAL A 170 10.99 6.33 1.99
CA VAL A 170 11.40 4.99 2.40
C VAL A 170 10.89 3.97 1.38
N GLU A 171 11.78 3.09 0.94
CA GLU A 171 11.43 1.92 0.14
C GLU A 171 11.40 0.69 1.05
N THR A 172 10.35 -0.11 0.93
CA THR A 172 10.28 -1.42 1.55
C THR A 172 10.66 -2.48 0.52
N VAL A 173 11.32 -3.51 1.00
CA VAL A 173 11.62 -4.70 0.20
C VAL A 173 10.65 -5.79 0.67
N GLY A 174 9.61 -6.01 -0.12
CA GLY A 174 8.71 -7.16 0.10
C GLY A 174 9.46 -8.47 -0.20
N ILE A 175 9.11 -9.52 0.53
CA ILE A 175 9.73 -10.86 0.39
C ILE A 175 8.68 -11.83 -0.12
N ASP A 176 8.54 -11.93 -1.45
CA ASP A 176 7.63 -12.87 -2.11
C ASP A 176 8.35 -14.08 -2.71
N THR A 177 9.64 -13.92 -3.03
CA THR A 177 10.45 -14.94 -3.71
C THR A 177 11.76 -15.20 -2.95
N PRO A 178 12.44 -16.33 -3.20
CA PRO A 178 13.78 -16.57 -2.66
C PRO A 178 14.80 -15.50 -3.05
N GLU A 179 14.65 -14.90 -4.24
CA GLU A 179 15.49 -13.82 -4.73
C GLU A 179 15.27 -12.53 -3.93
N ASP A 180 14.02 -12.29 -3.48
CA ASP A 180 13.68 -11.17 -2.61
C ASP A 180 14.33 -11.33 -1.24
N LEU A 181 14.38 -12.55 -0.71
CA LEU A 181 15.07 -12.84 0.56
C LEU A 181 16.56 -12.49 0.48
N GLN A 182 17.23 -12.82 -0.63
CA GLN A 182 18.63 -12.43 -0.82
C GLN A 182 18.81 -10.91 -0.88
N ARG A 183 17.89 -10.20 -1.55
CA ARG A 183 17.91 -8.72 -1.57
C ARG A 183 17.69 -8.14 -0.18
N ALA A 184 16.78 -8.73 0.59
CA ALA A 184 16.50 -8.34 1.96
C ALA A 184 17.72 -8.51 2.89
N GLU A 185 18.47 -9.60 2.77
CA GLU A 185 19.73 -9.85 3.50
C GLU A 185 20.81 -8.81 3.15
N LEU A 186 20.94 -8.46 1.88
CA LEU A 186 21.85 -7.40 1.43
C LEU A 186 21.46 -6.04 2.00
N PHE A 187 20.16 -5.73 2.02
CA PHE A 187 19.64 -4.49 2.59
C PHE A 187 19.96 -4.37 4.09
N LEU A 188 19.74 -5.41 4.87
CA LEU A 188 20.13 -5.45 6.30
C LEU A 188 21.62 -5.24 6.52
N THR A 189 22.45 -5.88 5.68
CA THR A 189 23.91 -5.75 5.78
C THR A 189 24.39 -4.33 5.49
N GLN A 190 23.68 -3.59 4.62
CA GLN A 190 24.00 -2.19 4.30
C GLN A 190 23.54 -1.23 5.40
N GLN A 191 22.38 -1.46 6.02
CA GLN A 191 21.92 -0.66 7.16
C GLN A 191 22.86 -0.78 8.36
N SER A 192 23.28 -2.00 8.70
CA SER A 192 24.19 -2.26 9.84
C SER A 192 25.59 -1.66 9.68
N LYS A 193 25.94 -1.13 8.50
CA LYS A 193 27.22 -0.44 8.25
C LYS A 193 27.13 1.09 8.37
N ASN A 194 25.90 1.61 8.43
CA ASN A 194 25.62 3.07 8.48
C ASN A 194 25.17 3.52 9.87
N ASP A 195 24.94 2.60 10.80
CA ASP A 195 24.72 2.82 12.24
C ASP A 195 26.05 2.64 13.01
#